data_ab1dde66207aa541aa67b5a5d75c69b9
#
_entry.id   ab1dde66207aa541aa67b5a5d75c69b9
#
_cell.length_a   1.000
_cell.length_b   1.000
_cell.length_c   1.000
_cell.angle_alpha   90.00
_cell.angle_beta   90.00
_cell.angle_gamma   90.00
#
_symmetry.space_group_name_H-M   'P 1'
#
loop_
_entity.id
_entity.type
_entity.pdbx_description
1 polymer ?
#
loop_
_entity_poly.entity_id
_entity_poly.type
_entity_poly.pdbx_seq_one_letter_code
_entity_poly.pdbx_strand_id
1 'polypeptide(L)'
;NRADGIVLTCYDKGTIVGTNEVGGICGMNRGILQNCENEGKINDEDLKTTLDLNGIDIGTLNLTQNVVTRNDAGGIAGRSSGTVAGCTNKGEIGYAHIGYNVGGVIGRQSGTVINCKNMGHVMGRKDVGGIIGQAEPYRESEYLSDHLEKVRDDFSEINHLMGQMSDAMRSVSSDTRGYVQTLQQQYEDTMGNLDSEINSMKSTVTGNNAA
;
A
#
# COMPACT_ATOMS: atom_id res chain seq x y z
N ASN A 1 3.07 7.21 -3.00
CA ASN A 1 4.38 7.65 -3.46
C ASN A 1 5.27 6.43 -3.69
N ARG A 2 5.85 6.27 -4.86
CA ARG A 2 6.74 5.15 -5.21
C ARG A 2 8.13 5.34 -4.59
N ALA A 3 8.97 4.31 -4.65
CA ALA A 3 10.30 4.30 -4.04
C ALA A 3 11.26 5.38 -4.57
N ASP A 4 11.15 5.73 -5.84
CA ASP A 4 11.91 6.79 -6.51
C ASP A 4 11.18 8.15 -6.48
N GLY A 5 9.97 8.19 -5.94
CA GLY A 5 9.15 9.39 -5.89
C GLY A 5 9.55 10.34 -4.77
N ILE A 6 9.50 11.64 -5.07
CA ILE A 6 9.77 12.72 -4.11
C ILE A 6 8.57 13.65 -4.09
N VAL A 7 8.01 13.89 -2.91
CA VAL A 7 6.92 14.83 -2.66
C VAL A 7 7.44 15.91 -1.71
N LEU A 8 7.43 17.15 -2.17
CA LEU A 8 8.01 18.27 -1.45
C LEU A 8 6.98 19.37 -1.21
N THR A 9 6.97 19.90 0.00
CA THR A 9 6.27 21.16 0.36
C THR A 9 4.79 21.14 -0.05
N CYS A 10 4.11 20.03 0.21
CA CYS A 10 2.68 19.91 -0.05
C CYS A 10 1.86 20.25 1.19
N TYR A 11 0.65 20.77 0.98
CA TYR A 11 -0.27 21.17 2.04
C TYR A 11 -1.62 20.49 1.87
N ASP A 12 -2.18 19.98 2.98
CA ASP A 12 -3.56 19.56 3.07
C ASP A 12 -4.33 20.40 4.09
N LYS A 13 -5.58 20.78 3.76
CA LYS A 13 -6.53 21.48 4.64
C LYS A 13 -7.92 20.86 4.59
N GLY A 14 -8.05 19.77 3.87
CA GLY A 14 -9.33 19.07 3.66
C GLY A 14 -9.72 18.16 4.81
N THR A 15 -10.90 17.57 4.70
CA THR A 15 -11.31 16.44 5.51
C THR A 15 -11.18 15.18 4.68
N ILE A 16 -10.39 14.23 5.14
CA ILE A 16 -10.12 12.97 4.45
C ILE A 16 -10.64 11.81 5.30
N VAL A 17 -11.50 10.98 4.69
CA VAL A 17 -12.09 9.81 5.33
C VAL A 17 -11.77 8.58 4.50
N GLY A 18 -11.32 7.52 5.14
CA GLY A 18 -11.01 6.25 4.50
C GLY A 18 -10.87 5.11 5.49
N THR A 19 -10.67 3.90 4.99
CA THR A 19 -10.59 2.68 5.81
C THR A 19 -9.15 2.24 6.10
N ASN A 20 -8.27 2.31 5.11
CA ASN A 20 -6.89 1.84 5.24
C ASN A 20 -5.91 2.82 4.61
N GLU A 21 -4.74 2.96 5.21
CA GLU A 21 -3.63 3.75 4.68
C GLU A 21 -4.04 5.18 4.35
N VAL A 22 -4.63 5.89 5.32
CA VAL A 22 -5.18 7.23 5.13
C VAL A 22 -4.21 8.28 5.63
N GLY A 23 -3.82 9.22 4.78
CA GLY A 23 -2.94 10.33 5.13
C GLY A 23 -3.31 11.61 4.40
N GLY A 24 -3.04 12.75 5.00
CA GLY A 24 -3.33 14.06 4.43
C GLY A 24 -2.55 14.35 3.15
N ILE A 25 -1.33 13.84 3.04
CA ILE A 25 -0.48 14.04 1.86
C ILE A 25 -0.40 12.77 1.04
N CYS A 26 -0.32 11.59 1.69
CA CYS A 26 -0.07 10.34 1.01
C CYS A 26 -0.70 9.17 1.77
N GLY A 27 -1.44 8.30 1.11
CA GLY A 27 -1.91 7.05 1.71
C GLY A 27 -0.75 6.13 2.05
N MET A 28 0.02 5.72 1.02
CA MET A 28 1.23 4.91 1.18
C MET A 28 2.47 5.63 0.62
N ASN A 29 3.53 5.71 1.42
CA ASN A 29 4.81 6.28 1.01
C ASN A 29 5.92 5.24 1.03
N ARG A 30 6.61 5.09 -0.10
CA ARG A 30 7.83 4.29 -0.24
C ARG A 30 9.05 5.14 -0.62
N GLY A 31 8.84 6.38 -1.06
CA GLY A 31 9.86 7.34 -1.45
C GLY A 31 10.12 8.39 -0.36
N ILE A 32 10.23 9.64 -0.75
CA ILE A 32 10.52 10.76 0.15
C ILE A 32 9.32 11.69 0.24
N LEU A 33 8.87 12.00 1.45
CA LEU A 33 7.98 13.10 1.77
C LEU A 33 8.78 14.12 2.58
N GLN A 34 8.85 15.36 2.12
CA GLN A 34 9.68 16.37 2.79
C GLN A 34 8.97 17.70 2.90
N ASN A 35 9.04 18.32 4.09
CA ASN A 35 8.51 19.64 4.40
C ASN A 35 7.02 19.80 4.05
N CYS A 36 6.24 18.71 4.19
CA CYS A 36 4.80 18.73 3.96
C CYS A 36 4.05 19.06 5.25
N GLU A 37 2.88 19.67 5.11
CA GLU A 37 2.06 20.08 6.24
C GLU A 37 0.61 19.66 6.06
N ASN A 38 0.01 19.11 7.12
CA ASN A 38 -1.41 18.85 7.22
C ASN A 38 -2.06 19.77 8.25
N GLU A 39 -3.07 20.52 7.84
CA GLU A 39 -3.98 21.27 8.71
C GLU A 39 -5.41 20.69 8.65
N GLY A 40 -5.62 19.71 7.79
CA GLY A 40 -6.89 19.01 7.57
C GLY A 40 -7.19 17.96 8.64
N LYS A 41 -8.39 17.43 8.57
CA LYS A 41 -8.87 16.38 9.49
C LYS A 41 -8.83 15.01 8.82
N ILE A 42 -8.29 14.03 9.51
CA ILE A 42 -8.12 12.67 8.98
C ILE A 42 -8.92 11.69 9.84
N ASN A 43 -9.96 11.10 9.26
CA ASN A 43 -10.80 10.11 9.96
C ASN A 43 -11.37 10.59 11.29
N ASP A 44 -11.69 11.87 11.44
CA ASP A 44 -12.19 12.48 12.67
C ASP A 44 -13.68 12.26 12.93
N GLU A 45 -14.35 11.50 12.10
CA GLU A 45 -15.78 11.20 12.20
C GLU A 45 -16.07 9.84 12.81
N ASP A 46 -17.16 9.77 13.58
CA ASP A 46 -17.72 8.50 14.03
C ASP A 46 -18.18 7.66 12.84
N LEU A 47 -17.91 6.36 12.90
CA LEU A 47 -18.52 5.39 12.02
C LEU A 47 -19.96 5.20 12.49
N LYS A 48 -20.89 6.02 12.00
CA LYS A 48 -22.31 5.81 12.25
C LYS A 48 -22.74 4.49 11.60
N THR A 49 -22.52 3.40 12.27
CA THR A 49 -23.25 2.16 12.01
C THR A 49 -24.68 2.38 12.49
N THR A 50 -25.53 2.91 11.64
CA THR A 50 -26.96 2.86 11.88
C THR A 50 -27.38 1.40 11.79
N LEU A 51 -27.37 0.72 12.93
CA LEU A 51 -28.11 -0.52 13.09
C LEU A 51 -29.59 -0.14 13.01
N ASP A 52 -30.19 -0.27 11.84
CA ASP A 52 -31.62 -0.20 11.69
C ASP A 52 -32.23 -1.46 12.33
N LEU A 53 -32.63 -1.32 13.57
CA LEU A 53 -33.24 -2.40 14.35
C LEU A 53 -34.67 -2.72 13.94
N ASN A 54 -35.30 -1.91 13.07
CA ASN A 54 -36.71 -2.04 12.69
C ASN A 54 -36.97 -3.16 11.65
N GLY A 55 -35.94 -3.79 11.10
CA GLY A 55 -36.06 -4.84 10.09
C GLY A 55 -35.25 -6.11 10.41
N ILE A 56 -34.77 -6.29 11.63
CA ILE A 56 -33.91 -7.44 11.98
C ILE A 56 -34.78 -8.69 12.17
N ASP A 57 -34.69 -9.61 11.22
CA ASP A 57 -35.10 -10.99 11.38
C ASP A 57 -34.04 -11.72 12.25
N ILE A 58 -34.42 -12.01 13.51
CA ILE A 58 -33.55 -12.68 14.49
C ILE A 58 -33.12 -14.08 14.02
N GLY A 59 -33.86 -14.70 13.09
CA GLY A 59 -33.52 -16.01 12.50
C GLY A 59 -32.36 -15.99 11.48
N THR A 60 -32.04 -14.82 10.93
CA THR A 60 -30.97 -14.63 9.94
C THR A 60 -29.86 -13.71 10.43
N LEU A 61 -29.79 -13.48 11.73
CA LEU A 61 -28.79 -12.58 12.35
C LEU A 61 -27.36 -13.13 12.12
N ASN A 62 -26.80 -12.75 10.99
CA ASN A 62 -25.40 -13.01 10.69
C ASN A 62 -24.56 -12.01 11.47
N LEU A 63 -24.13 -12.37 12.67
CA LEU A 63 -23.30 -11.55 13.56
C LEU A 63 -21.87 -11.29 13.01
N THR A 64 -21.58 -11.75 11.82
CA THR A 64 -20.39 -11.36 11.04
C THR A 64 -20.65 -10.09 10.23
N GLN A 65 -21.33 -9.10 10.78
CA GLN A 65 -21.29 -7.77 10.18
C GLN A 65 -19.83 -7.31 10.19
N ASN A 66 -19.30 -7.05 9.00
CA ASN A 66 -17.97 -6.47 8.82
C ASN A 66 -17.89 -5.18 9.64
N VAL A 67 -17.30 -5.28 10.83
CA VAL A 67 -16.92 -4.09 11.57
C VAL A 67 -15.90 -3.39 10.69
N VAL A 68 -16.28 -2.27 10.11
CA VAL A 68 -15.36 -1.46 9.32
C VAL A 68 -14.25 -1.00 10.25
N THR A 69 -13.10 -1.65 10.15
CA THR A 69 -11.91 -1.26 10.90
C THR A 69 -11.17 -0.21 10.10
N ARG A 70 -10.86 0.92 10.73
CA ARG A 70 -9.95 1.92 10.17
C ARG A 70 -8.54 1.58 10.62
N ASN A 71 -7.61 1.50 9.67
CA ASN A 71 -6.22 1.16 9.96
C ASN A 71 -5.26 2.14 9.28
N ASP A 72 -4.11 2.35 9.90
CA ASP A 72 -2.99 3.10 9.35
C ASP A 72 -3.41 4.52 8.94
N ALA A 73 -3.79 5.34 9.92
CA ALA A 73 -4.13 6.75 9.72
C ALA A 73 -3.04 7.68 10.26
N GLY A 74 -2.64 8.66 9.45
CA GLY A 74 -1.66 9.66 9.86
C GLY A 74 -1.89 11.03 9.21
N GLY A 75 -1.45 12.09 9.84
CA GLY A 75 -1.61 13.45 9.31
C GLY A 75 -0.88 13.66 7.99
N ILE A 76 0.25 13.03 7.80
CA ILE A 76 1.06 13.11 6.57
C ILE A 76 0.92 11.85 5.74
N ALA A 77 1.14 10.68 6.33
CA ALA A 77 1.02 9.41 5.62
C ALA A 77 0.28 8.37 6.44
N GLY A 78 -0.58 7.57 5.80
CA GLY A 78 -1.19 6.41 6.45
C GLY A 78 -0.14 5.36 6.77
N ARG A 79 0.62 4.93 5.77
CA ARG A 79 1.74 4.00 5.91
C ARG A 79 2.98 4.53 5.20
N SER A 80 4.16 4.31 5.79
CA SER A 80 5.41 4.68 5.13
C SER A 80 6.51 3.65 5.39
N SER A 81 7.15 3.17 4.33
CA SER A 81 8.42 2.45 4.36
C SER A 81 9.59 3.29 3.82
N GLY A 82 9.30 4.48 3.31
CA GLY A 82 10.28 5.44 2.84
C GLY A 82 10.71 6.45 3.91
N THR A 83 11.15 7.61 3.46
CA THR A 83 11.60 8.71 4.32
C THR A 83 10.51 9.78 4.46
N VAL A 84 10.26 10.21 5.70
CA VAL A 84 9.39 11.35 6.00
C VAL A 84 10.20 12.34 6.83
N ALA A 85 10.49 13.53 6.28
CA ALA A 85 11.41 14.49 6.85
C ALA A 85 10.81 15.91 6.95
N GLY A 86 10.97 16.57 8.09
CA GLY A 86 10.55 17.96 8.28
C GLY A 86 9.05 18.21 8.13
N CYS A 87 8.22 17.18 8.21
CA CYS A 87 6.78 17.30 8.02
C CYS A 87 6.06 17.68 9.32
N THR A 88 4.96 18.39 9.20
CA THR A 88 4.20 18.91 10.35
C THR A 88 2.72 18.57 10.22
N ASN A 89 2.14 18.00 11.27
CA ASN A 89 0.71 17.89 11.40
C ASN A 89 0.17 18.92 12.41
N LYS A 90 -0.89 19.62 12.04
CA LYS A 90 -1.67 20.52 12.90
C LYS A 90 -3.12 20.12 13.00
N GLY A 91 -3.56 19.21 12.11
CA GLY A 91 -4.94 18.73 12.03
C GLY A 91 -5.27 17.66 13.05
N GLU A 92 -6.56 17.38 13.20
CA GLU A 92 -7.08 16.31 14.05
C GLU A 92 -7.03 14.97 13.34
N ILE A 93 -6.52 13.94 14.00
CA ILE A 93 -6.31 12.61 13.43
C ILE A 93 -7.05 11.56 14.23
N GLY A 94 -7.91 10.81 13.54
CA GLY A 94 -8.65 9.69 14.11
C GLY A 94 -9.86 10.11 14.94
N TYR A 95 -10.55 9.13 15.48
CA TYR A 95 -11.71 9.30 16.34
C TYR A 95 -11.59 8.41 17.60
N ALA A 96 -12.16 8.86 18.72
CA ALA A 96 -12.07 8.15 19.98
C ALA A 96 -12.59 6.70 19.85
N HIS A 97 -11.81 5.74 20.35
CA HIS A 97 -12.11 4.30 20.35
C HIS A 97 -12.24 3.64 18.96
N ILE A 98 -11.89 4.33 17.87
CA ILE A 98 -11.93 3.82 16.50
C ILE A 98 -10.54 3.95 15.88
N GLY A 99 -10.12 2.90 15.17
CA GLY A 99 -8.86 2.90 14.41
C GLY A 99 -7.69 2.25 15.13
N TYR A 100 -6.84 1.66 14.32
CA TYR A 100 -5.58 1.03 14.71
C TYR A 100 -4.44 1.72 13.99
N ASN A 101 -3.26 1.77 14.61
CA ASN A 101 -2.07 2.41 14.05
C ASN A 101 -2.37 3.87 13.66
N VAL A 102 -2.75 4.68 14.63
CA VAL A 102 -3.11 6.08 14.40
C VAL A 102 -1.97 6.97 14.89
N GLY A 103 -1.36 7.70 14.00
CA GLY A 103 -0.24 8.59 14.30
C GLY A 103 -0.49 10.04 13.88
N GLY A 104 0.03 10.98 14.64
CA GLY A 104 -0.10 12.40 14.30
C GLY A 104 0.57 12.75 12.97
N VAL A 105 1.63 12.04 12.61
CA VAL A 105 2.33 12.20 11.33
C VAL A 105 2.14 10.97 10.46
N ILE A 106 2.39 9.77 10.99
CA ILE A 106 2.35 8.52 10.23
C ILE A 106 1.60 7.46 11.03
N GLY A 107 0.64 6.78 10.40
CA GLY A 107 -0.07 5.67 11.02
C GLY A 107 0.85 4.48 11.30
N ARG A 108 1.47 3.94 10.28
CA ARG A 108 2.44 2.83 10.37
C ARG A 108 3.73 3.17 9.65
N GLN A 109 4.87 2.96 10.31
CA GLN A 109 6.20 3.30 9.79
C GLN A 109 7.17 2.13 9.91
N SER A 110 7.84 1.81 8.80
CA SER A 110 8.99 0.89 8.77
C SER A 110 10.28 1.52 8.22
N GLY A 111 10.21 2.74 7.66
CA GLY A 111 11.36 3.48 7.11
C GLY A 111 11.92 4.51 8.08
N THR A 112 12.28 5.70 7.58
CA THR A 112 12.97 6.77 8.33
C THR A 112 12.06 7.96 8.58
N VAL A 113 12.04 8.47 9.82
CA VAL A 113 11.32 9.70 10.21
C VAL A 113 12.28 10.68 10.85
N ILE A 114 12.38 11.89 10.32
CA ILE A 114 13.35 12.90 10.77
C ILE A 114 12.67 14.26 10.94
N ASN A 115 12.88 14.91 12.08
CA ASN A 115 12.45 16.30 12.33
C ASN A 115 10.96 16.55 12.04
N CYS A 116 10.09 15.57 12.27
CA CYS A 116 8.65 15.74 12.13
C CYS A 116 8.01 16.25 13.41
N LYS A 117 6.91 16.97 13.27
CA LYS A 117 6.17 17.58 14.39
C LYS A 117 4.69 17.21 14.30
N ASN A 118 4.07 17.00 15.46
CA ASN A 118 2.63 16.95 15.58
C ASN A 118 2.16 17.98 16.61
N MET A 119 1.21 18.82 16.23
CA MET A 119 0.54 19.81 17.08
C MET A 119 -0.97 19.57 17.15
N GLY A 120 -1.49 18.61 16.39
CA GLY A 120 -2.90 18.23 16.38
C GLY A 120 -3.22 17.15 17.41
N HIS A 121 -4.52 16.96 17.67
CA HIS A 121 -5.01 15.86 18.49
C HIS A 121 -4.97 14.55 17.72
N VAL A 122 -4.62 13.45 18.42
CA VAL A 122 -4.59 12.11 17.85
C VAL A 122 -5.47 11.20 18.70
N MET A 123 -6.44 10.56 18.09
CA MET A 123 -7.39 9.67 18.75
C MET A 123 -7.48 8.34 18.01
N GLY A 124 -7.68 7.26 18.74
CA GLY A 124 -7.79 5.92 18.16
C GLY A 124 -8.16 4.88 19.20
N ARG A 125 -8.19 3.62 18.79
CA ARG A 125 -8.49 2.48 19.66
C ARG A 125 -7.22 1.81 20.18
N LYS A 126 -6.23 1.63 19.30
CA LYS A 126 -5.00 0.91 19.64
C LYS A 126 -3.83 1.38 18.76
N ASP A 127 -2.62 1.31 19.33
CA ASP A 127 -1.39 1.75 18.68
C ASP A 127 -1.51 3.21 18.22
N VAL A 128 -1.75 4.09 19.22
CA VAL A 128 -1.93 5.54 19.02
C VAL A 128 -0.68 6.26 19.47
N GLY A 129 -0.10 7.07 18.58
CA GLY A 129 1.13 7.81 18.86
C GLY A 129 1.11 9.25 18.37
N GLY A 130 1.76 10.13 19.12
CA GLY A 130 1.84 11.55 18.75
C GLY A 130 2.52 11.82 17.41
N ILE A 131 3.49 10.99 17.03
CA ILE A 131 4.18 11.05 15.73
C ILE A 131 3.84 9.81 14.90
N ILE A 132 4.09 8.62 15.43
CA ILE A 132 3.91 7.33 14.74
C ILE A 132 2.96 6.48 15.58
N GLY A 133 1.93 5.89 14.96
CA GLY A 133 1.02 4.95 15.61
C GLY A 133 1.71 3.63 15.88
N GLN A 134 2.24 2.99 14.86
CA GLN A 134 3.01 1.75 14.95
C GLN A 134 4.35 1.88 14.22
N ALA A 135 5.46 1.64 14.91
CA ALA A 135 6.78 1.53 14.32
C ALA A 135 7.16 0.06 14.13
N GLU A 136 7.53 -0.30 12.92
CA GLU A 136 7.98 -1.64 12.53
C GLU A 136 9.47 -1.59 12.16
N PRO A 137 10.23 -2.69 12.35
CA PRO A 137 11.59 -2.73 11.82
C PRO A 137 11.56 -2.60 10.30
N TYR A 138 12.54 -1.86 9.75
CA TYR A 138 12.72 -1.77 8.30
C TYR A 138 12.99 -3.17 7.73
N ARG A 139 12.15 -3.59 6.77
CA ARG A 139 12.31 -4.86 6.07
C ARG A 139 12.66 -4.59 4.62
N GLU A 140 13.92 -4.72 4.29
CA GLU A 140 14.41 -4.63 2.90
C GLU A 140 13.73 -5.65 1.97
N SER A 141 13.24 -6.76 2.54
CA SER A 141 12.53 -7.82 1.84
C SER A 141 11.16 -7.40 1.26
N GLU A 142 10.43 -6.47 1.89
CA GLU A 142 9.16 -5.98 1.32
C GLU A 142 9.39 -5.17 0.04
N TYR A 143 10.45 -4.38 0.01
CA TYR A 143 10.83 -3.60 -1.17
C TYR A 143 11.20 -4.51 -2.36
N LEU A 144 11.98 -5.55 -2.12
CA LEU A 144 12.34 -6.56 -3.13
C LEU A 144 11.12 -7.33 -3.62
N SER A 145 10.20 -7.72 -2.73
CA SER A 145 8.99 -8.45 -3.09
C SER A 145 8.08 -7.65 -4.01
N ASP A 146 7.89 -6.35 -3.73
CA ASP A 146 7.07 -5.46 -4.55
C ASP A 146 7.67 -5.22 -5.96
N HIS A 147 9.00 -5.13 -6.05
CA HIS A 147 9.69 -5.00 -7.34
C HIS A 147 9.60 -6.29 -8.15
N LEU A 148 9.72 -7.44 -7.49
CA LEU A 148 9.57 -8.74 -8.13
C LEU A 148 8.13 -9.00 -8.59
N GLU A 149 7.14 -8.55 -7.82
CA GLU A 149 5.73 -8.63 -8.22
C GLU A 149 5.45 -7.77 -9.46
N LYS A 150 5.97 -6.54 -9.49
CA LYS A 150 5.83 -5.67 -10.66
C LYS A 150 6.52 -6.24 -11.90
N VAL A 151 7.72 -6.79 -11.76
CA VAL A 151 8.43 -7.48 -12.85
C VAL A 151 7.57 -8.64 -13.38
N ARG A 152 6.96 -9.42 -12.49
CA ARG A 152 6.07 -10.51 -12.86
C ARG A 152 4.82 -10.03 -13.63
N ASP A 153 4.21 -8.92 -13.20
CA ASP A 153 3.05 -8.32 -13.87
C ASP A 153 3.41 -7.79 -15.26
N ASP A 154 4.54 -7.10 -15.39
CA ASP A 154 5.07 -6.60 -16.67
C ASP A 154 5.34 -7.77 -17.64
N PHE A 155 5.86 -8.90 -17.15
CA PHE A 155 6.04 -10.12 -17.94
C PHE A 155 4.72 -10.79 -18.32
N SER A 156 3.72 -10.76 -17.46
CA SER A 156 2.39 -11.29 -17.77
C SER A 156 1.74 -10.51 -18.91
N GLU A 157 1.93 -9.19 -18.94
CA GLU A 157 1.46 -8.32 -20.02
C GLU A 157 2.19 -8.61 -21.34
N ILE A 158 3.52 -8.81 -21.30
CA ILE A 158 4.30 -9.22 -22.49
C ILE A 158 3.80 -10.55 -23.03
N ASN A 159 3.52 -11.53 -22.17
CA ASN A 159 2.98 -12.83 -22.58
C ASN A 159 1.60 -12.70 -23.26
N HIS A 160 0.74 -11.84 -22.72
CA HIS A 160 -0.55 -11.54 -23.35
C HIS A 160 -0.39 -10.91 -24.74
N LEU A 161 0.51 -9.94 -24.90
CA LEU A 161 0.81 -9.28 -26.18
C LEU A 161 1.42 -10.25 -27.19
N MET A 162 2.30 -11.16 -26.77
CA MET A 162 2.83 -12.22 -27.63
C MET A 162 1.76 -13.18 -28.09
N GLY A 163 0.79 -13.51 -27.23
CA GLY A 163 -0.39 -14.30 -27.60
C GLY A 163 -1.22 -13.61 -28.69
N GLN A 164 -1.49 -12.32 -28.55
CA GLN A 164 -2.20 -11.54 -29.55
C GLN A 164 -1.43 -11.44 -30.88
N MET A 165 -0.11 -11.28 -30.82
CA MET A 165 0.75 -11.30 -32.02
C MET A 165 0.71 -12.65 -32.73
N SER A 166 0.74 -13.76 -31.97
CA SER A 166 0.61 -15.13 -32.52
C SER A 166 -0.74 -15.32 -33.23
N ASP A 167 -1.84 -14.84 -32.63
CA ASP A 167 -3.17 -14.91 -33.22
C ASP A 167 -3.30 -14.08 -34.50
N ALA A 168 -2.73 -12.86 -34.48
CA ALA A 168 -2.69 -12.00 -35.68
C ALA A 168 -1.88 -12.62 -36.84
N MET A 169 -0.80 -13.34 -36.53
CA MET A 169 0.05 -14.00 -37.53
C MET A 169 -0.49 -15.34 -38.03
N ARG A 170 -1.54 -15.90 -37.44
CA ARG A 170 -2.19 -17.13 -37.93
C ARG A 170 -2.75 -17.02 -39.36
N SER A 171 -2.95 -15.82 -39.85
CA SER A 171 -3.36 -15.53 -41.23
C SER A 171 -2.20 -15.45 -42.24
N VAL A 172 -0.96 -15.50 -41.77
CA VAL A 172 0.27 -15.36 -42.56
C VAL A 172 0.87 -16.74 -42.90
N SER A 173 1.81 -16.81 -43.83
CA SER A 173 2.36 -18.06 -44.41
C SER A 173 2.90 -19.04 -43.33
N SER A 174 2.97 -20.36 -43.70
CA SER A 174 3.41 -21.43 -42.79
C SER A 174 4.80 -21.23 -42.20
N ASP A 175 5.71 -20.61 -42.97
CA ASP A 175 7.09 -20.38 -42.54
C ASP A 175 7.18 -19.32 -41.42
N THR A 176 6.34 -18.28 -41.51
CA THR A 176 6.23 -17.24 -40.47
C THR A 176 5.62 -17.80 -39.18
N ARG A 177 4.67 -18.74 -39.30
CA ARG A 177 4.09 -19.42 -38.11
C ARG A 177 5.14 -20.24 -37.35
N GLY A 178 6.01 -20.97 -38.06
CA GLY A 178 7.09 -21.74 -37.43
C GLY A 178 8.05 -20.85 -36.64
N TYR A 179 8.40 -19.69 -37.20
CA TYR A 179 9.28 -18.74 -36.53
C TYR A 179 8.64 -18.16 -35.24
N VAL A 180 7.38 -17.77 -35.32
CA VAL A 180 6.64 -17.26 -34.15
C VAL A 180 6.49 -18.30 -33.05
N GLN A 181 6.21 -19.56 -33.39
CA GLN A 181 6.14 -20.66 -32.42
C GLN A 181 7.48 -20.88 -31.71
N THR A 182 8.60 -20.78 -32.47
CA THR A 182 9.94 -20.91 -31.87
C THR A 182 10.24 -19.75 -30.89
N LEU A 183 9.88 -18.53 -31.24
CA LEU A 183 10.04 -17.37 -30.35
C LEU A 183 9.17 -17.49 -29.10
N GLN A 184 7.93 -17.94 -29.24
CA GLN A 184 7.03 -18.13 -28.12
C GLN A 184 7.56 -19.21 -27.16
N GLN A 185 8.10 -20.33 -27.66
CA GLN A 185 8.71 -21.37 -26.84
C GLN A 185 9.94 -20.86 -26.10
N GLN A 186 10.83 -20.12 -26.77
CA GLN A 186 11.99 -19.54 -26.13
C GLN A 186 11.62 -18.53 -25.02
N TYR A 187 10.54 -17.80 -25.25
CA TYR A 187 10.01 -16.88 -24.25
C TYR A 187 9.47 -17.63 -23.01
N GLU A 188 8.64 -18.69 -23.22
CA GLU A 188 8.08 -19.50 -22.15
C GLU A 188 9.19 -20.17 -21.32
N ASP A 189 10.25 -20.68 -21.96
CA ASP A 189 11.41 -21.27 -21.29
C ASP A 189 12.15 -20.21 -20.44
N THR A 190 12.31 -19.01 -20.98
CA THR A 190 12.96 -17.88 -20.26
C THR A 190 12.13 -17.46 -19.04
N MET A 191 10.81 -17.40 -19.19
CA MET A 191 9.89 -17.07 -18.11
C MET A 191 9.91 -18.14 -17.00
N GLY A 192 9.91 -19.42 -17.36
CA GLY A 192 10.02 -20.49 -16.38
C GLY A 192 11.30 -20.45 -15.57
N ASN A 193 12.41 -20.09 -16.20
CA ASN A 193 13.70 -19.89 -15.53
C ASN A 193 13.64 -18.67 -14.57
N LEU A 194 13.07 -17.55 -15.03
CA LEU A 194 12.94 -16.34 -14.23
C LEU A 194 12.03 -16.54 -13.01
N ASP A 195 10.87 -17.18 -13.18
CA ASP A 195 9.97 -17.53 -12.07
C ASP A 195 10.69 -18.42 -11.02
N SER A 196 11.52 -19.35 -11.47
CA SER A 196 12.33 -20.19 -10.60
C SER A 196 13.37 -19.37 -9.81
N GLU A 197 14.05 -18.44 -10.46
CA GLU A 197 15.00 -17.53 -9.83
C GLU A 197 14.32 -16.58 -8.83
N ILE A 198 13.17 -16.01 -9.20
CA ILE A 198 12.35 -15.16 -8.32
C ILE A 198 11.94 -15.93 -7.07
N ASN A 199 11.46 -17.16 -7.21
CA ASN A 199 11.07 -17.99 -6.08
C ASN A 199 12.27 -18.38 -5.19
N SER A 200 13.42 -18.64 -5.79
CA SER A 200 14.68 -18.87 -5.07
C SER A 200 15.12 -17.64 -4.28
N MET A 201 15.07 -16.46 -4.89
CA MET A 201 15.39 -15.19 -4.20
C MET A 201 14.41 -14.91 -3.07
N LYS A 202 13.10 -15.12 -3.27
CA LYS A 202 12.07 -14.99 -2.22
C LYS A 202 12.36 -15.93 -1.04
N SER A 203 12.71 -17.19 -1.30
CA SER A 203 13.01 -18.16 -0.26
C SER A 203 14.28 -17.79 0.52
N THR A 204 15.32 -17.27 -0.14
CA THR A 204 16.55 -16.81 0.48
C THR A 204 16.31 -15.60 1.38
N VAL A 205 15.50 -14.64 0.91
CA VAL A 205 15.15 -13.43 1.67
C VAL A 205 14.28 -13.77 2.88
N THR A 206 13.31 -14.68 2.75
CA THR A 206 12.48 -15.12 3.89
C THR A 206 13.25 -16.00 4.88
N GLY A 207 14.18 -16.83 4.40
CA GLY A 207 15.06 -17.66 5.25
C GLY A 207 16.02 -16.84 6.11
N ASN A 208 16.60 -15.77 5.57
CA ASN A 208 17.50 -14.87 6.30
C ASN A 208 16.79 -13.99 7.35
N ASN A 209 15.48 -13.88 7.31
CA ASN A 209 14.69 -13.11 8.31
C ASN A 209 14.21 -14.00 9.49
N ALA A 210 14.49 -15.30 9.48
CA ALA A 210 14.07 -16.24 10.53
C ALA A 210 15.21 -16.66 11.47
N ALA A 211 16.43 -16.13 11.27
CA ALA A 211 17.61 -16.31 12.12
C ALA A 211 17.95 -15.01 12.83
#